data_456581d1956b868680af1e98a32aeb4e
#
_entry.id   456581d1956b868680af1e98a32aeb4e
#
_cell.length_a   1.000
_cell.length_b   1.000
_cell.length_c   1.000
_cell.angle_alpha   90.00
_cell.angle_beta   90.00
_cell.angle_gamma   90.00
#
_symmetry.space_group_name_H-M   'P 1'
#
loop_
_entity.id
_entity.type
_entity.pdbx_description
1 polymer ?
#
loop_
_entity_poly.entity_id
_entity_poly.type
_entity_poly.pdbx_seq_one_letter_code
_entity_poly.pdbx_strand_id
1 'polypeptide(L)'
;MIYVSGALSMWGDRMWHFAISVFLIELYGRNLLLTAIFGLVVAGSVLLLGALIGDWVDRNPRNKVAHASLLVQNISVTVCSIVLMLVFLYKQWIESIWDGWLTVVCYTVVIVLADVANLASTALTIAIQRDWIVVITGYNRGHLAGMNATMRRIDQVTNILAPLAVGQVMTLASNVIGCGFILGWNLVSLIVEFIFLSRVYRIVPALSVKPPVPEDGQASLERPAERTEGLVERRGSQGQCPARAPGGCCYGDLTCKDGWRAYYRQDVFLAGMGLAFLYTTVLGFDCITTGYAYTQGISGSLLSLLMGVSAITGLMGTVMFTKLRKAYGLVNTGIISSCLHLCCLLLCVCSVFAPGSPMDLRLLMPFLDANANSTLVEPLLPDRSSIHWTNNTVLFENMPSGMEPDSYISIILLFLGVITARIGLWSFDLTVTQLLQENICESERGVVNGVQSSMNYLMDLLHFIMVISAPQPQHFGILVIISVLFITTGHTMYFLYARKAKRKPAGLWPSAKVQEQTRTQVN
;
A
#
# COMPACT_ATOMS: atom_id res chain seq x y z
N MET A 1 22.05 8.05 -6.01
CA MET A 1 21.14 8.37 -7.12
C MET A 1 19.77 7.71 -6.95
N ILE A 2 19.66 6.37 -6.85
CA ILE A 2 18.35 5.70 -6.75
C ILE A 2 17.54 6.11 -5.50
N TYR A 3 18.19 6.34 -4.36
CA TYR A 3 17.51 6.85 -3.15
C TYR A 3 16.98 8.27 -3.32
N VAL A 4 17.71 9.13 -4.05
CA VAL A 4 17.29 10.50 -4.29
C VAL A 4 16.12 10.53 -5.27
N SER A 5 16.20 9.75 -6.36
CA SER A 5 15.07 9.57 -7.29
C SER A 5 13.84 9.01 -6.56
N GLY A 6 14.03 7.95 -5.76
CA GLY A 6 12.93 7.39 -4.96
C GLY A 6 12.36 8.36 -3.93
N ALA A 7 13.19 9.20 -3.29
CA ALA A 7 12.73 10.20 -2.35
C ALA A 7 11.89 11.30 -3.03
N LEU A 8 12.31 11.76 -4.21
CA LEU A 8 11.57 12.76 -4.99
C LEU A 8 10.23 12.21 -5.47
N SER A 9 10.24 10.99 -6.01
CA SER A 9 9.02 10.31 -6.46
C SER A 9 8.02 10.12 -5.31
N MET A 10 8.47 9.54 -4.17
CA MET A 10 7.63 9.35 -2.99
C MET A 10 7.11 10.68 -2.43
N TRP A 11 7.94 11.73 -2.42
CA TRP A 11 7.52 13.06 -1.99
C TRP A 11 6.39 13.61 -2.88
N GLY A 12 6.56 13.54 -4.20
CA GLY A 12 5.56 13.97 -5.17
C GLY A 12 4.25 13.20 -4.99
N ASP A 13 4.32 11.87 -4.87
CA ASP A 13 3.15 11.02 -4.67
C ASP A 13 2.39 11.36 -3.40
N ARG A 14 3.07 11.47 -2.25
CA ARG A 14 2.44 11.77 -0.96
C ARG A 14 1.82 13.16 -0.93
N MET A 15 2.52 14.13 -1.51
CA MET A 15 2.02 15.50 -1.67
C MET A 15 0.77 15.52 -2.54
N TRP A 16 0.79 14.82 -3.69
CA TRP A 16 -0.32 14.74 -4.63
C TRP A 16 -1.55 14.06 -4.02
N HIS A 17 -1.39 12.89 -3.40
CA HIS A 17 -2.49 12.16 -2.78
C HIS A 17 -3.20 12.95 -1.68
N PHE A 18 -2.45 13.69 -0.88
CA PHE A 18 -3.03 14.58 0.12
C PHE A 18 -3.78 15.74 -0.54
N ALA A 19 -3.15 16.42 -1.48
CA ALA A 19 -3.69 17.61 -2.10
C ALA A 19 -4.95 17.32 -2.90
N ILE A 20 -4.99 16.25 -3.70
CA ILE A 20 -6.17 15.89 -4.51
C ILE A 20 -7.38 15.63 -3.62
N SER A 21 -7.20 14.96 -2.48
CA SER A 21 -8.27 14.71 -1.52
C SER A 21 -8.85 16.01 -0.97
N VAL A 22 -7.98 16.96 -0.59
CA VAL A 22 -8.40 18.27 -0.08
C VAL A 22 -9.09 19.10 -1.18
N PHE A 23 -8.55 19.11 -2.41
CA PHE A 23 -9.13 19.81 -3.53
C PHE A 23 -10.54 19.31 -3.88
N LEU A 24 -10.74 18.00 -3.91
CA LEU A 24 -12.04 17.40 -4.20
C LEU A 24 -13.08 17.73 -3.11
N ILE A 25 -12.68 17.77 -1.84
CA ILE A 25 -13.55 18.18 -0.72
C ILE A 25 -13.95 19.66 -0.88
N GLU A 26 -13.00 20.54 -1.17
CA GLU A 26 -13.26 21.99 -1.30
C GLU A 26 -14.10 22.33 -2.53
N LEU A 27 -13.89 21.63 -3.65
CA LEU A 27 -14.65 21.82 -4.88
C LEU A 27 -16.12 21.43 -4.74
N TYR A 28 -16.40 20.34 -4.02
CA TYR A 28 -17.75 19.81 -3.86
C TYR A 28 -18.45 20.30 -2.58
N GLY A 29 -18.22 21.56 -2.21
CA GLY A 29 -18.93 22.19 -1.08
C GLY A 29 -18.64 21.56 0.27
N ARG A 30 -17.40 21.13 0.50
CA ARG A 30 -16.94 20.41 1.72
C ARG A 30 -17.65 19.08 1.96
N ASN A 31 -18.07 18.42 0.89
CA ASN A 31 -18.66 17.09 0.95
C ASN A 31 -17.61 16.01 0.57
N LEU A 32 -17.61 14.91 1.30
CA LEU A 32 -16.66 13.80 1.10
C LEU A 32 -17.01 12.89 -0.09
N LEU A 33 -18.19 13.07 -0.72
CA LEU A 33 -18.68 12.17 -1.77
C LEU A 33 -17.69 12.04 -2.94
N LEU A 34 -17.18 13.16 -3.43
CA LEU A 34 -16.28 13.17 -4.59
C LEU A 34 -14.93 12.49 -4.26
N THR A 35 -14.43 12.69 -3.05
CA THR A 35 -13.22 12.00 -2.56
C THR A 35 -13.45 10.51 -2.39
N ALA A 36 -14.62 10.10 -1.92
CA ALA A 36 -14.98 8.68 -1.80
C ALA A 36 -15.09 8.01 -3.19
N ILE A 37 -15.71 8.69 -4.18
CA ILE A 37 -15.75 8.22 -5.57
C ILE A 37 -14.33 8.07 -6.13
N PHE A 38 -13.46 9.06 -5.91
CA PHE A 38 -12.06 8.98 -6.33
C PHE A 38 -11.36 7.76 -5.71
N GLY A 39 -11.48 7.56 -4.38
CA GLY A 39 -10.90 6.40 -3.71
C GLY A 39 -11.41 5.05 -4.26
N LEU A 40 -12.71 4.97 -4.56
CA LEU A 40 -13.31 3.79 -5.17
C LEU A 40 -12.78 3.52 -6.58
N VAL A 41 -12.64 4.56 -7.40
CA VAL A 41 -12.09 4.45 -8.77
C VAL A 41 -10.64 3.97 -8.70
N VAL A 42 -9.81 4.56 -7.84
CA VAL A 42 -8.41 4.18 -7.64
C VAL A 42 -8.29 2.72 -7.17
N ALA A 43 -9.07 2.31 -6.17
CA ALA A 43 -9.02 0.94 -5.68
C ALA A 43 -9.51 -0.07 -6.75
N GLY A 44 -10.58 0.27 -7.46
CA GLY A 44 -11.14 -0.56 -8.52
C GLY A 44 -10.20 -0.70 -9.72
N SER A 45 -9.57 0.39 -10.16
CA SER A 45 -8.64 0.37 -11.30
C SER A 45 -7.39 -0.47 -11.02
N VAL A 46 -6.77 -0.32 -9.85
CA VAL A 46 -5.61 -1.16 -9.49
C VAL A 46 -6.01 -2.62 -9.27
N LEU A 47 -7.18 -2.89 -8.69
CA LEU A 47 -7.69 -4.24 -8.55
C LEU A 47 -7.84 -4.95 -9.91
N LEU A 48 -8.39 -4.25 -10.90
CA LEU A 48 -8.64 -4.81 -12.24
C LEU A 48 -7.38 -4.83 -13.10
N LEU A 49 -6.58 -3.76 -13.07
CA LEU A 49 -5.47 -3.55 -13.99
C LEU A 49 -4.10 -3.94 -13.42
N GLY A 50 -3.97 -4.21 -12.12
CA GLY A 50 -2.68 -4.47 -11.48
C GLY A 50 -1.92 -5.66 -12.09
N ALA A 51 -2.62 -6.75 -12.42
CA ALA A 51 -2.02 -7.90 -13.11
C ALA A 51 -1.54 -7.55 -14.53
N LEU A 52 -2.31 -6.74 -15.26
CA LEU A 52 -1.98 -6.29 -16.62
C LEU A 52 -0.79 -5.32 -16.62
N ILE A 53 -0.76 -4.40 -15.65
CA ILE A 53 0.38 -3.50 -15.42
C ILE A 53 1.63 -4.32 -15.13
N GLY A 54 1.53 -5.34 -14.27
CA GLY A 54 2.64 -6.24 -13.98
C GLY A 54 3.17 -6.99 -15.20
N ASP A 55 2.26 -7.49 -16.04
CA ASP A 55 2.62 -8.14 -17.31
C ASP A 55 3.30 -7.16 -18.28
N TRP A 56 2.77 -5.95 -18.40
CA TRP A 56 3.40 -4.89 -19.19
C TRP A 56 4.81 -4.57 -18.70
N VAL A 57 5.01 -4.52 -17.38
CA VAL A 57 6.32 -4.32 -16.76
C VAL A 57 7.25 -5.49 -17.12
N ASP A 58 6.79 -6.74 -17.07
CA ASP A 58 7.62 -7.91 -17.35
C ASP A 58 7.99 -8.06 -18.83
N ARG A 59 7.12 -7.69 -19.78
CA ARG A 59 7.37 -7.82 -21.22
C ARG A 59 8.25 -6.71 -21.80
N ASN A 60 8.29 -5.53 -21.20
CA ASN A 60 9.00 -4.39 -21.75
C ASN A 60 10.41 -4.22 -21.12
N PRO A 61 11.36 -3.60 -21.87
CA PRO A 61 12.68 -3.26 -21.33
C PRO A 61 12.56 -2.36 -20.09
N ARG A 62 13.36 -2.64 -19.05
CA ARG A 62 13.35 -1.92 -17.76
C ARG A 62 13.41 -0.41 -17.90
N ASN A 63 14.30 0.07 -18.77
CA ASN A 63 14.47 1.51 -19.02
C ASN A 63 13.19 2.14 -19.61
N LYS A 64 12.58 1.46 -20.59
CA LYS A 64 11.33 1.94 -21.23
C LYS A 64 10.19 2.02 -20.22
N VAL A 65 10.02 1.00 -19.39
CA VAL A 65 8.98 0.95 -18.37
C VAL A 65 9.16 2.09 -17.36
N ALA A 66 10.36 2.26 -16.79
CA ALA A 66 10.63 3.28 -15.79
C ALA A 66 10.36 4.70 -16.34
N HIS A 67 10.88 5.01 -17.54
CA HIS A 67 10.70 6.34 -18.12
C HIS A 67 9.27 6.59 -18.62
N ALA A 68 8.60 5.58 -19.19
CA ALA A 68 7.21 5.73 -19.63
C ALA A 68 6.27 5.94 -18.43
N SER A 69 6.41 5.14 -17.38
CA SER A 69 5.62 5.30 -16.14
C SER A 69 5.85 6.68 -15.50
N LEU A 70 7.12 7.10 -15.39
CA LEU A 70 7.48 8.41 -14.86
C LEU A 70 6.86 9.56 -15.67
N LEU A 71 6.93 9.48 -17.00
CA LEU A 71 6.35 10.50 -17.89
C LEU A 71 4.83 10.54 -17.78
N VAL A 72 4.15 9.40 -17.86
CA VAL A 72 2.68 9.31 -17.77
C VAL A 72 2.20 9.86 -16.43
N GLN A 73 2.82 9.46 -15.32
CA GLN A 73 2.49 9.93 -13.98
C GLN A 73 2.60 11.46 -13.88
N ASN A 74 3.76 12.01 -14.23
CA ASN A 74 4.02 13.44 -14.06
C ASN A 74 3.21 14.31 -15.05
N ILE A 75 2.99 13.86 -16.28
CA ILE A 75 2.13 14.55 -17.25
C ILE A 75 0.68 14.56 -16.75
N SER A 76 0.16 13.44 -16.27
CA SER A 76 -1.20 13.34 -15.74
C SER A 76 -1.41 14.27 -14.54
N VAL A 77 -0.48 14.30 -13.58
CA VAL A 77 -0.54 15.21 -12.43
C VAL A 77 -0.41 16.67 -12.87
N THR A 78 0.47 16.97 -13.84
CA THR A 78 0.64 18.32 -14.39
C THR A 78 -0.65 18.83 -15.02
N VAL A 79 -1.25 18.05 -15.92
CA VAL A 79 -2.52 18.42 -16.59
C VAL A 79 -3.64 18.53 -15.55
N CYS A 80 -3.71 17.60 -14.60
CA CYS A 80 -4.70 17.62 -13.53
C CYS A 80 -4.58 18.88 -12.66
N SER A 81 -3.35 19.29 -12.29
CA SER A 81 -3.07 20.51 -11.53
C SER A 81 -3.48 21.76 -12.29
N ILE A 82 -3.27 21.81 -13.61
CA ILE A 82 -3.71 22.92 -14.47
C ILE A 82 -5.24 23.00 -14.51
N VAL A 83 -5.92 21.85 -14.71
CA VAL A 83 -7.39 21.80 -14.73
C VAL A 83 -7.95 22.26 -13.37
N LEU A 84 -7.41 21.78 -12.27
CA LEU A 84 -7.82 22.20 -10.92
C LEU A 84 -7.61 23.71 -10.71
N MET A 85 -6.46 24.22 -11.12
CA MET A 85 -6.17 25.67 -11.03
C MET A 85 -7.19 26.49 -11.81
N LEU A 86 -7.56 26.08 -13.02
CA LEU A 86 -8.57 26.74 -13.83
C LEU A 86 -9.96 26.65 -13.18
N VAL A 87 -10.32 25.49 -12.62
CA VAL A 87 -11.60 25.32 -11.93
C VAL A 87 -11.68 26.22 -10.69
N PHE A 88 -10.61 26.34 -9.90
CA PHE A 88 -10.59 27.26 -8.75
C PHE A 88 -10.65 28.73 -9.15
N LEU A 89 -9.99 29.13 -10.25
CA LEU A 89 -9.98 30.52 -10.73
C LEU A 89 -11.32 30.95 -11.35
N TYR A 90 -11.95 30.04 -12.08
CA TYR A 90 -13.15 30.34 -12.88
C TYR A 90 -14.41 29.61 -12.41
N LYS A 91 -14.47 29.23 -11.11
CA LYS A 91 -15.53 28.39 -10.53
C LYS A 91 -16.94 28.91 -10.91
N GLN A 92 -17.23 30.18 -10.65
CA GLN A 92 -18.55 30.78 -10.94
C GLN A 92 -18.93 30.76 -12.43
N TRP A 93 -17.94 30.98 -13.30
CA TRP A 93 -18.14 30.92 -14.74
C TRP A 93 -18.40 29.52 -15.26
N ILE A 94 -17.63 28.52 -14.74
CA ILE A 94 -17.79 27.13 -15.10
C ILE A 94 -19.14 26.58 -14.62
N GLU A 95 -19.59 26.96 -13.43
CA GLU A 95 -20.90 26.58 -12.89
C GLU A 95 -22.08 27.20 -13.69
N SER A 96 -21.89 28.35 -14.34
CA SER A 96 -22.92 28.98 -15.16
C SER A 96 -23.06 28.37 -16.55
N ILE A 97 -22.08 27.62 -17.04
CA ILE A 97 -22.11 27.00 -18.36
C ILE A 97 -22.85 25.69 -18.33
N TRP A 98 -23.79 25.50 -19.26
CA TRP A 98 -24.57 24.27 -19.43
C TRP A 98 -25.25 23.80 -18.15
N ASP A 99 -25.83 24.68 -17.37
CA ASP A 99 -26.51 24.33 -16.11
C ASP A 99 -25.65 23.44 -15.16
N GLY A 100 -24.32 23.67 -15.13
CA GLY A 100 -23.38 22.95 -14.29
C GLY A 100 -22.79 21.67 -14.89
N TRP A 101 -23.17 21.25 -16.09
CA TRP A 101 -22.59 20.07 -16.74
C TRP A 101 -21.09 20.17 -16.97
N LEU A 102 -20.59 21.36 -17.27
CA LEU A 102 -19.15 21.59 -17.44
C LEU A 102 -18.38 21.29 -16.16
N THR A 103 -18.95 21.58 -14.99
CA THR A 103 -18.38 21.23 -13.68
C THR A 103 -18.24 19.72 -13.51
N VAL A 104 -19.27 18.94 -13.88
CA VAL A 104 -19.24 17.47 -13.83
C VAL A 104 -18.17 16.92 -14.77
N VAL A 105 -18.03 17.47 -15.97
CA VAL A 105 -16.97 17.07 -16.92
C VAL A 105 -15.58 17.36 -16.32
N CYS A 106 -15.36 18.54 -15.74
CA CYS A 106 -14.09 18.88 -15.09
C CYS A 106 -13.76 17.92 -13.95
N TYR A 107 -14.71 17.59 -13.09
CA TYR A 107 -14.49 16.63 -11.99
C TYR A 107 -14.18 15.24 -12.52
N THR A 108 -14.89 14.79 -13.55
CA THR A 108 -14.61 13.49 -14.19
C THR A 108 -13.21 13.45 -14.77
N VAL A 109 -12.79 14.50 -15.49
CA VAL A 109 -11.43 14.60 -16.05
C VAL A 109 -10.37 14.58 -14.95
N VAL A 110 -10.59 15.31 -13.86
CA VAL A 110 -9.67 15.33 -12.69
C VAL A 110 -9.54 13.93 -12.09
N ILE A 111 -10.64 13.21 -11.86
CA ILE A 111 -10.63 11.86 -11.29
C ILE A 111 -9.93 10.89 -12.22
N VAL A 112 -10.21 10.91 -13.52
CA VAL A 112 -9.58 10.02 -14.50
C VAL A 112 -8.08 10.30 -14.62
N LEU A 113 -7.66 11.54 -14.69
CA LEU A 113 -6.24 11.90 -14.76
C LEU A 113 -5.49 11.52 -13.47
N ALA A 114 -6.10 11.73 -12.31
CA ALA A 114 -5.53 11.33 -11.03
C ALA A 114 -5.42 9.81 -10.90
N ASP A 115 -6.38 9.06 -11.43
CA ASP A 115 -6.34 7.59 -11.47
C ASP A 115 -5.25 7.08 -12.42
N VAL A 116 -5.13 7.66 -13.62
CA VAL A 116 -4.03 7.33 -14.56
C VAL A 116 -2.67 7.61 -13.91
N ALA A 117 -2.52 8.72 -13.17
CA ALA A 117 -1.29 9.02 -12.43
C ALA A 117 -1.00 7.94 -11.38
N ASN A 118 -2.01 7.48 -10.64
CA ASN A 118 -1.87 6.41 -9.64
C ASN A 118 -1.49 5.06 -10.26
N LEU A 119 -2.09 4.69 -11.39
CA LEU A 119 -1.72 3.46 -12.13
C LEU A 119 -0.27 3.52 -12.63
N ALA A 120 0.16 4.68 -13.13
CA ALA A 120 1.53 4.90 -13.58
C ALA A 120 2.53 4.87 -12.41
N SER A 121 2.19 5.45 -11.26
CA SER A 121 2.97 5.36 -10.01
C SER A 121 3.09 3.91 -9.53
N THR A 122 2.01 3.13 -9.61
CA THR A 122 2.02 1.70 -9.30
C THR A 122 2.99 0.93 -10.21
N ALA A 123 2.95 1.19 -11.52
CA ALA A 123 3.87 0.59 -12.49
C ALA A 123 5.34 0.97 -12.19
N LEU A 124 5.60 2.25 -11.88
CA LEU A 124 6.93 2.73 -11.51
C LEU A 124 7.44 2.07 -10.22
N THR A 125 6.57 1.94 -9.22
CA THR A 125 6.88 1.26 -7.95
C THR A 125 7.25 -0.20 -8.17
N ILE A 126 6.48 -0.95 -8.99
CA ILE A 126 6.79 -2.33 -9.35
C ILE A 126 8.14 -2.39 -10.07
N ALA A 127 8.37 -1.54 -11.07
CA ALA A 127 9.61 -1.51 -11.83
C ALA A 127 10.83 -1.18 -10.96
N ILE A 128 10.78 -0.11 -10.17
CA ILE A 128 11.94 0.36 -9.39
C ILE A 128 12.11 -0.44 -8.11
N GLN A 129 11.07 -0.51 -7.26
CA GLN A 129 11.21 -1.09 -5.92
C GLN A 129 11.18 -2.62 -5.93
N ARG A 130 10.51 -3.25 -6.89
CA ARG A 130 10.38 -4.72 -6.92
C ARG A 130 11.35 -5.40 -7.89
N ASP A 131 11.77 -4.73 -8.97
CA ASP A 131 12.67 -5.31 -9.97
C ASP A 131 14.08 -4.67 -9.96
N TRP A 132 14.22 -3.34 -10.19
CA TRP A 132 15.54 -2.72 -10.28
C TRP A 132 16.37 -2.90 -9.01
N ILE A 133 15.79 -2.72 -7.83
CA ILE A 133 16.50 -2.87 -6.55
C ILE A 133 17.10 -4.28 -6.42
N VAL A 134 16.38 -5.32 -6.85
CA VAL A 134 16.86 -6.71 -6.79
C VAL A 134 18.05 -6.92 -7.73
N VAL A 135 17.96 -6.39 -8.95
CA VAL A 135 19.04 -6.49 -9.96
C VAL A 135 20.27 -5.70 -9.52
N ILE A 136 20.10 -4.47 -9.00
CA ILE A 136 21.19 -3.62 -8.51
C ILE A 136 21.95 -4.26 -7.36
N THR A 137 21.25 -4.98 -6.48
CA THR A 137 21.88 -5.66 -5.34
C THR A 137 22.61 -6.95 -5.73
N GLY A 138 22.51 -7.39 -6.99
CA GLY A 138 23.16 -8.60 -7.50
C GLY A 138 22.78 -9.85 -6.71
N TYR A 139 21.51 -9.92 -6.26
CA TYR A 139 20.98 -11.00 -5.40
C TYR A 139 21.66 -11.12 -4.03
N ASN A 140 22.48 -10.13 -3.62
CA ASN A 140 23.01 -10.08 -2.27
C ASN A 140 21.91 -9.71 -1.28
N ARG A 141 21.43 -10.73 -0.55
CA ARG A 141 20.32 -10.61 0.41
C ARG A 141 20.57 -9.53 1.48
N GLY A 142 21.83 -9.30 1.87
CA GLY A 142 22.19 -8.27 2.85
C GLY A 142 22.00 -6.86 2.31
N HIS A 143 22.47 -6.62 1.11
CA HIS A 143 22.30 -5.33 0.42
C HIS A 143 20.82 -5.07 0.11
N LEU A 144 20.09 -6.09 -0.35
CA LEU A 144 18.67 -5.99 -0.65
C LEU A 144 17.87 -5.54 0.59
N ALA A 145 18.11 -6.17 1.75
CA ALA A 145 17.47 -5.77 3.00
C ALA A 145 17.80 -4.32 3.39
N GLY A 146 19.06 -3.93 3.23
CA GLY A 146 19.50 -2.55 3.50
C GLY A 146 18.81 -1.55 2.60
N MET A 147 18.72 -1.84 1.29
CA MET A 147 18.04 -0.97 0.33
C MET A 147 16.54 -0.86 0.62
N ASN A 148 15.86 -1.98 0.84
CA ASN A 148 14.44 -2.00 1.18
C ASN A 148 14.15 -1.21 2.47
N ALA A 149 14.95 -1.42 3.52
CA ALA A 149 14.80 -0.68 4.77
C ALA A 149 15.03 0.83 4.59
N THR A 150 16.00 1.23 3.76
CA THR A 150 16.27 2.64 3.48
C THR A 150 15.13 3.28 2.67
N MET A 151 14.64 2.61 1.62
CA MET A 151 13.49 3.08 0.84
C MET A 151 12.24 3.22 1.72
N ARG A 152 11.99 2.26 2.62
CA ARG A 152 10.86 2.35 3.55
C ARG A 152 11.01 3.50 4.55
N ARG A 153 12.22 3.81 5.02
CA ARG A 153 12.47 4.99 5.89
C ARG A 153 12.18 6.28 5.15
N ILE A 154 12.63 6.38 3.90
CA ILE A 154 12.33 7.53 3.04
C ILE A 154 10.81 7.67 2.88
N ASP A 155 10.10 6.60 2.55
CA ASP A 155 8.64 6.59 2.41
C ASP A 155 7.93 7.07 3.70
N GLN A 156 8.34 6.61 4.87
CA GLN A 156 7.76 7.04 6.15
C GLN A 156 8.00 8.52 6.44
N VAL A 157 9.20 9.02 6.17
CA VAL A 157 9.52 10.45 6.36
C VAL A 157 8.75 11.32 5.37
N THR A 158 8.69 10.93 4.11
CA THR A 158 7.96 11.68 3.07
C THR A 158 6.46 11.66 3.31
N ASN A 159 5.90 10.57 3.83
CA ASN A 159 4.47 10.46 4.17
C ASN A 159 4.01 11.44 5.26
N ILE A 160 4.93 11.97 6.06
CA ILE A 160 4.65 13.00 7.07
C ILE A 160 4.94 14.39 6.52
N LEU A 161 6.15 14.58 5.97
CA LEU A 161 6.64 15.90 5.62
C LEU A 161 6.00 16.45 4.34
N ALA A 162 5.69 15.61 3.36
CA ALA A 162 5.14 16.09 2.09
C ALA A 162 3.70 16.63 2.21
N PRO A 163 2.74 15.94 2.88
CA PRO A 163 1.43 16.50 3.18
C PRO A 163 1.50 17.77 4.03
N LEU A 164 2.39 17.80 5.03
CA LEU A 164 2.59 18.97 5.87
C LEU A 164 3.04 20.18 5.03
N ALA A 165 4.02 19.99 4.16
CA ALA A 165 4.55 21.06 3.31
C ALA A 165 3.46 21.63 2.39
N VAL A 166 2.74 20.79 1.64
CA VAL A 166 1.70 21.27 0.72
C VAL A 166 0.50 21.82 1.48
N GLY A 167 0.11 21.23 2.61
CA GLY A 167 -0.96 21.73 3.46
C GLY A 167 -0.69 23.13 4.00
N GLN A 168 0.55 23.42 4.42
CA GLN A 168 0.96 24.78 4.82
C GLN A 168 0.86 25.76 3.65
N VAL A 169 1.32 25.40 2.46
CA VAL A 169 1.21 26.26 1.27
C VAL A 169 -0.25 26.57 0.96
N MET A 170 -1.14 25.57 1.00
CA MET A 170 -2.57 25.75 0.73
C MET A 170 -3.25 26.62 1.79
N THR A 171 -2.87 26.47 3.07
CA THR A 171 -3.46 27.21 4.20
C THR A 171 -2.97 28.67 4.24
N LEU A 172 -1.67 28.89 4.04
CA LEU A 172 -1.07 30.23 4.15
C LEU A 172 -1.27 31.10 2.90
N ALA A 173 -1.43 30.47 1.73
CA ALA A 173 -1.56 31.20 0.48
C ALA A 173 -2.96 31.01 -0.14
N SER A 174 -3.16 29.94 -0.91
CA SER A 174 -4.47 29.56 -1.51
C SER A 174 -4.38 28.19 -2.18
N ASN A 175 -5.54 27.59 -2.48
CA ASN A 175 -5.60 26.34 -3.24
C ASN A 175 -5.00 26.47 -4.65
N VAL A 176 -5.15 27.65 -5.29
CA VAL A 176 -4.56 27.95 -6.60
C VAL A 176 -3.02 27.92 -6.54
N ILE A 177 -2.45 28.54 -5.51
CA ILE A 177 -0.99 28.53 -5.28
C ILE A 177 -0.53 27.12 -4.91
N GLY A 178 -1.33 26.36 -4.16
CA GLY A 178 -1.10 24.94 -3.89
C GLY A 178 -1.01 24.11 -5.17
N CYS A 179 -1.92 24.29 -6.11
CA CYS A 179 -1.85 23.65 -7.44
C CYS A 179 -0.57 24.06 -8.20
N GLY A 180 -0.21 25.34 -8.18
CA GLY A 180 1.01 25.84 -8.80
C GLY A 180 2.28 25.28 -8.17
N PHE A 181 2.30 25.11 -6.84
CA PHE A 181 3.41 24.49 -6.12
C PHE A 181 3.59 23.01 -6.51
N ILE A 182 2.51 22.25 -6.59
CA ILE A 182 2.52 20.85 -7.03
C ILE A 182 3.01 20.75 -8.48
N LEU A 183 2.50 21.62 -9.36
CA LEU A 183 2.93 21.70 -10.76
C LEU A 183 4.44 21.95 -10.88
N GLY A 184 4.95 22.96 -10.17
CA GLY A 184 6.38 23.30 -10.16
C GLY A 184 7.24 22.15 -9.62
N TRP A 185 6.82 21.54 -8.50
CA TRP A 185 7.50 20.36 -7.93
C TRP A 185 7.57 19.22 -8.93
N ASN A 186 6.45 18.88 -9.56
CA ASN A 186 6.35 17.78 -10.50
C ASN A 186 7.27 17.96 -11.71
N LEU A 187 7.35 19.18 -12.29
CA LEU A 187 8.22 19.44 -13.42
C LEU A 187 9.68 19.33 -13.05
N VAL A 188 10.09 19.85 -11.89
CA VAL A 188 11.46 19.75 -11.40
C VAL A 188 11.82 18.30 -11.07
N SER A 189 10.93 17.61 -10.36
CA SER A 189 11.11 16.20 -10.00
C SER A 189 11.24 15.32 -11.23
N LEU A 190 10.38 15.49 -12.23
CA LEU A 190 10.44 14.77 -13.51
C LEU A 190 11.83 14.86 -14.16
N ILE A 191 12.39 16.07 -14.26
CA ILE A 191 13.69 16.28 -14.90
C ILE A 191 14.81 15.57 -14.10
N VAL A 192 14.82 15.75 -12.79
CA VAL A 192 15.84 15.16 -11.90
C VAL A 192 15.73 13.64 -11.88
N GLU A 193 14.54 13.11 -11.74
CA GLU A 193 14.30 11.66 -11.74
C GLU A 193 14.67 11.01 -13.07
N PHE A 194 14.29 11.64 -14.19
CA PHE A 194 14.64 11.16 -15.52
C PHE A 194 16.16 11.07 -15.72
N ILE A 195 16.89 12.10 -15.29
CA ILE A 195 18.36 12.11 -15.38
C ILE A 195 18.97 11.04 -14.47
N PHE A 196 18.48 10.90 -13.23
CA PHE A 196 19.06 9.96 -12.28
C PHE A 196 18.76 8.52 -12.65
N LEU A 197 17.53 8.19 -13.08
CA LEU A 197 17.19 6.84 -13.56
C LEU A 197 18.01 6.48 -14.81
N SER A 198 18.17 7.41 -15.76
CA SER A 198 19.00 7.20 -16.95
C SER A 198 20.48 6.96 -16.57
N ARG A 199 21.00 7.68 -15.57
CA ARG A 199 22.37 7.47 -15.08
C ARG A 199 22.52 6.13 -14.36
N VAL A 200 21.57 5.75 -13.50
CA VAL A 200 21.59 4.44 -12.80
C VAL A 200 21.58 3.31 -13.83
N TYR A 201 20.72 3.40 -14.84
CA TYR A 201 20.65 2.41 -15.92
C TYR A 201 21.98 2.24 -16.67
N ARG A 202 22.70 3.34 -16.93
CA ARG A 202 24.02 3.31 -17.60
C ARG A 202 25.14 2.76 -16.71
N ILE A 203 25.09 3.04 -15.40
CA ILE A 203 26.13 2.61 -14.44
C ILE A 203 26.01 1.12 -14.11
N VAL A 204 24.79 0.57 -14.15
CA VAL A 204 24.52 -0.84 -13.81
C VAL A 204 24.14 -1.63 -15.06
N PRO A 205 25.11 -2.26 -15.77
CA PRO A 205 24.84 -2.98 -17.02
C PRO A 205 23.87 -4.15 -16.85
N ALA A 206 23.78 -4.72 -15.65
CA ALA A 206 22.84 -5.80 -15.34
C ALA A 206 21.37 -5.42 -15.56
N LEU A 207 21.02 -4.12 -15.49
CA LEU A 207 19.66 -3.65 -15.77
C LEU A 207 19.27 -3.75 -17.25
N SER A 208 20.26 -3.78 -18.17
CA SER A 208 20.00 -3.91 -19.61
C SER A 208 19.66 -5.35 -20.01
N VAL A 209 20.10 -6.33 -19.22
CA VAL A 209 19.85 -7.74 -19.47
C VAL A 209 18.55 -8.14 -18.78
N LYS A 210 17.52 -8.42 -19.57
CA LYS A 210 16.26 -8.96 -19.10
C LYS A 210 16.05 -10.33 -19.75
N PRO A 211 15.83 -11.42 -18.99
CA PRO A 211 15.54 -12.71 -19.58
C PRO A 211 14.28 -12.60 -20.43
N PRO A 212 14.27 -13.17 -21.65
CA PRO A 212 13.08 -13.16 -22.49
C PRO A 212 11.96 -13.90 -21.74
N VAL A 213 10.76 -13.31 -21.76
CA VAL A 213 9.54 -14.03 -21.37
C VAL A 213 9.41 -15.19 -22.36
N PRO A 214 9.26 -16.46 -21.92
CA PRO A 214 9.14 -17.59 -22.84
C PRO A 214 7.96 -17.35 -23.79
N GLU A 215 8.24 -17.10 -25.06
CA GLU A 215 7.23 -17.11 -26.10
C GLU A 215 6.85 -18.58 -26.34
N ASP A 216 5.60 -18.96 -26.01
CA ASP A 216 5.04 -20.28 -26.28
C ASP A 216 4.91 -20.48 -27.79
N GLY A 217 6.01 -20.75 -28.51
CA GLY A 217 5.95 -20.93 -29.95
C GLY A 217 7.18 -21.55 -30.62
N GLN A 218 8.33 -21.62 -29.94
CA GLN A 218 9.57 -22.12 -30.58
C GLN A 218 10.13 -23.44 -30.02
N ALA A 219 9.35 -24.23 -29.28
CA ALA A 219 9.78 -25.53 -28.77
C ALA A 219 9.51 -26.69 -29.72
N SER A 220 9.50 -26.48 -31.03
CA SER A 220 9.37 -27.57 -32.00
C SER A 220 10.10 -27.23 -33.31
N LEU A 221 11.40 -27.41 -33.35
CA LEU A 221 12.19 -27.89 -34.50
C LEU A 221 13.70 -27.76 -34.28
N GLU A 222 14.27 -28.46 -33.30
CA GLU A 222 15.65 -28.92 -33.41
C GLU A 222 15.75 -30.33 -32.86
N ARG A 223 15.74 -31.28 -33.81
CA ARG A 223 16.14 -32.66 -33.54
C ARG A 223 17.63 -32.72 -33.22
N PRO A 224 18.05 -33.69 -32.40
CA PRO A 224 19.44 -33.78 -31.97
C PRO A 224 20.29 -34.37 -33.09
N ALA A 225 21.30 -33.61 -33.49
CA ALA A 225 22.43 -34.16 -34.25
C ALA A 225 23.69 -34.10 -33.38
N GLU A 226 24.23 -35.27 -33.18
CA GLU A 226 25.62 -35.62 -32.88
C GLU A 226 26.34 -35.12 -31.62
N ARG A 227 26.59 -36.13 -30.85
CA ARG A 227 27.61 -36.29 -29.80
C ARG A 227 29.01 -35.82 -30.28
N THR A 228 29.52 -34.79 -29.68
CA THR A 228 30.98 -34.58 -29.63
C THR A 228 31.39 -34.22 -28.20
N GLU A 229 32.17 -35.10 -27.60
CA GLU A 229 32.78 -34.92 -26.30
C GLU A 229 33.78 -33.76 -26.37
N GLY A 230 33.57 -32.74 -25.54
CA GLY A 230 34.53 -31.66 -25.35
C GLY A 230 34.25 -31.02 -24.00
N LEU A 231 35.23 -31.16 -23.09
CA LEU A 231 35.27 -30.51 -21.78
C LEU A 231 34.98 -29.02 -21.91
N VAL A 232 33.87 -28.55 -21.35
CA VAL A 232 33.63 -27.14 -21.05
C VAL A 232 33.18 -27.01 -19.61
N GLU A 233 33.90 -26.22 -18.86
CA GLU A 233 33.72 -25.80 -17.50
C GLU A 233 32.24 -25.57 -17.14
N ARG A 234 31.75 -26.24 -16.10
CA ARG A 234 30.45 -25.99 -15.47
C ARG A 234 30.45 -24.59 -14.86
N ARG A 235 30.01 -23.59 -15.62
CA ARG A 235 29.47 -22.35 -15.07
C ARG A 235 28.24 -22.69 -14.23
N GLY A 236 28.24 -22.17 -13.00
CA GLY A 236 27.28 -22.50 -11.95
C GLY A 236 25.83 -22.42 -12.43
N SER A 237 25.08 -23.46 -12.10
CA SER A 237 23.65 -23.61 -12.28
C SER A 237 22.91 -22.44 -11.59
N GLN A 238 22.55 -21.43 -12.35
CA GLN A 238 21.48 -20.49 -11.99
C GLN A 238 20.20 -21.32 -11.83
N GLY A 239 19.50 -21.14 -10.71
CA GLY A 239 18.27 -21.86 -10.39
C GLY A 239 17.31 -21.85 -11.59
N GLN A 240 17.10 -23.01 -12.19
CA GLN A 240 16.11 -23.20 -13.24
C GLN A 240 14.73 -22.92 -12.63
N CYS A 241 14.09 -21.85 -13.10
CA CYS A 241 12.67 -21.66 -12.89
C CYS A 241 11.94 -22.88 -13.46
N PRO A 242 10.96 -23.46 -12.74
CA PRO A 242 10.17 -24.55 -13.31
C PRO A 242 9.51 -24.06 -14.60
N ALA A 243 9.74 -24.80 -15.68
CA ALA A 243 9.15 -24.50 -16.97
C ALA A 243 7.62 -24.39 -16.81
N ARG A 244 7.05 -23.32 -17.34
CA ARG A 244 5.60 -23.12 -17.44
C ARG A 244 5.01 -24.35 -18.11
N ALA A 245 4.07 -25.05 -17.45
CA ALA A 245 3.45 -26.23 -18.02
C ALA A 245 2.79 -25.87 -19.35
N PRO A 246 2.98 -26.67 -20.44
CA PRO A 246 2.38 -26.40 -21.73
C PRO A 246 0.87 -26.65 -21.66
N GLY A 247 0.12 -25.61 -21.38
CA GLY A 247 -1.32 -25.57 -21.54
C GLY A 247 -1.58 -24.54 -22.64
N GLY A 248 -1.85 -25.03 -23.85
CA GLY A 248 -2.03 -24.18 -25.01
C GLY A 248 -2.99 -23.03 -24.74
N CYS A 249 -2.46 -21.83 -24.80
CA CYS A 249 -3.21 -20.60 -24.97
C CYS A 249 -2.58 -19.84 -26.12
N CYS A 250 -3.41 -19.59 -27.12
CA CYS A 250 -3.15 -18.76 -28.26
C CYS A 250 -2.47 -17.45 -27.89
N TYR A 251 -1.61 -16.97 -28.75
CA TYR A 251 -1.05 -15.64 -28.83
C TYR A 251 -2.14 -14.59 -28.52
N GLY A 252 -2.26 -14.19 -27.28
CA GLY A 252 -3.30 -13.30 -26.79
C GLY A 252 -2.93 -12.82 -25.40
N ASP A 253 -3.18 -11.58 -25.15
CA ASP A 253 -2.99 -10.85 -23.90
C ASP A 253 -3.16 -11.73 -22.66
N LEU A 254 -2.22 -11.63 -21.71
CA LEU A 254 -2.33 -12.27 -20.42
C LEU A 254 -3.67 -11.86 -19.80
N THR A 255 -4.60 -12.77 -19.68
CA THR A 255 -5.86 -12.45 -19.02
C THR A 255 -5.59 -12.24 -17.54
N CYS A 256 -6.36 -11.35 -16.93
CA CYS A 256 -6.29 -11.09 -15.48
C CYS A 256 -6.30 -12.42 -14.68
N LYS A 257 -7.05 -13.40 -15.15
CA LYS A 257 -7.12 -14.77 -14.61
C LYS A 257 -5.77 -15.51 -14.59
N ASP A 258 -4.96 -15.35 -15.63
CA ASP A 258 -3.65 -16.01 -15.69
C ASP A 258 -2.64 -15.38 -14.75
N GLY A 259 -2.70 -14.06 -14.57
CA GLY A 259 -1.92 -13.34 -13.55
C GLY A 259 -2.24 -13.84 -12.13
N TRP A 260 -3.53 -13.95 -11.79
CA TRP A 260 -3.97 -14.51 -10.52
C TRP A 260 -3.50 -15.95 -10.34
N ARG A 261 -3.58 -16.78 -11.40
CA ARG A 261 -3.09 -18.15 -11.38
C ARG A 261 -1.58 -18.23 -11.14
N ALA A 262 -0.79 -17.35 -11.77
CA ALA A 262 0.65 -17.25 -11.54
C ALA A 262 0.96 -16.91 -10.07
N TYR A 263 0.22 -15.97 -9.47
CA TYR A 263 0.36 -15.60 -8.07
C TYR A 263 0.05 -16.78 -7.11
N TYR A 264 -1.06 -17.49 -7.31
CA TYR A 264 -1.44 -18.66 -6.47
C TYR A 264 -0.44 -19.81 -6.53
N ARG A 265 0.30 -19.94 -7.62
CA ARG A 265 1.32 -21.00 -7.79
C ARG A 265 2.62 -20.71 -7.02
N GLN A 266 2.84 -19.48 -6.60
CA GLN A 266 4.07 -19.10 -5.90
C GLN A 266 4.14 -19.77 -4.52
N ASP A 267 5.31 -20.29 -4.17
CA ASP A 267 5.57 -20.84 -2.82
C ASP A 267 5.34 -19.81 -1.70
N VAL A 268 5.55 -18.53 -2.02
CA VAL A 268 5.40 -17.37 -1.11
C VAL A 268 3.99 -16.80 -1.08
N PHE A 269 3.03 -17.39 -1.79
CA PHE A 269 1.64 -16.95 -1.84
C PHE A 269 1.03 -16.69 -0.46
N LEU A 270 1.18 -17.63 0.48
CA LEU A 270 0.64 -17.47 1.84
C LEU A 270 1.27 -16.30 2.60
N ALA A 271 2.55 -15.98 2.34
CA ALA A 271 3.20 -14.81 2.95
C ALA A 271 2.65 -13.51 2.35
N GLY A 272 2.46 -13.45 1.03
CA GLY A 272 1.85 -12.31 0.34
C GLY A 272 0.41 -12.07 0.77
N MET A 273 -0.41 -13.13 0.86
CA MET A 273 -1.76 -13.04 1.41
C MET A 273 -1.76 -12.55 2.86
N GLY A 274 -0.85 -13.06 3.69
CA GLY A 274 -0.68 -12.60 5.06
C GLY A 274 -0.43 -11.10 5.13
N LEU A 275 0.36 -10.54 4.22
CA LEU A 275 0.57 -9.09 4.13
C LEU A 275 -0.69 -8.35 3.68
N ALA A 276 -1.43 -8.87 2.69
CA ALA A 276 -2.63 -8.23 2.19
C ALA A 276 -3.71 -8.07 3.29
N PHE A 277 -3.90 -9.09 4.12
CA PHE A 277 -4.86 -9.04 5.24
C PHE A 277 -4.59 -7.91 6.25
N LEU A 278 -3.34 -7.41 6.33
CA LEU A 278 -3.01 -6.28 7.19
C LEU A 278 -3.56 -4.95 6.68
N TYR A 279 -4.00 -4.86 5.43
CA TYR A 279 -4.66 -3.66 4.89
C TYR A 279 -6.12 -3.53 5.33
N THR A 280 -6.77 -4.62 5.77
CA THR A 280 -8.14 -4.58 6.32
C THR A 280 -8.11 -4.20 7.80
N THR A 281 -7.85 -2.94 8.11
CA THR A 281 -7.73 -2.50 9.50
C THR A 281 -8.13 -1.04 9.69
N VAL A 282 -8.81 -0.76 10.79
CA VAL A 282 -9.04 0.62 11.29
C VAL A 282 -7.95 1.06 12.26
N LEU A 283 -6.99 0.20 12.59
CA LEU A 283 -5.95 0.43 13.59
C LEU A 283 -4.75 1.19 12.98
N GLY A 284 -5.01 2.37 12.46
CA GLY A 284 -4.03 3.26 11.85
C GLY A 284 -4.24 4.70 12.29
N PHE A 285 -3.36 5.61 11.88
CA PHE A 285 -3.58 7.06 11.97
C PHE A 285 -4.19 7.56 10.66
N ASP A 286 -5.29 6.94 10.26
CA ASP A 286 -6.13 7.35 9.15
C ASP A 286 -7.25 8.31 9.61
N CYS A 287 -8.10 8.72 8.69
CA CYS A 287 -9.22 9.61 8.97
C CYS A 287 -10.21 9.01 9.99
N ILE A 288 -10.31 7.68 10.09
CA ILE A 288 -11.30 6.98 10.92
C ILE A 288 -10.88 6.99 12.39
N THR A 289 -9.67 6.51 12.70
CA THR A 289 -9.12 6.52 14.06
C THR A 289 -8.92 7.95 14.56
N THR A 290 -8.52 8.84 13.65
CA THR A 290 -8.40 10.28 13.92
C THR A 290 -9.76 10.87 14.27
N GLY A 291 -10.80 10.60 13.47
CA GLY A 291 -12.17 11.04 13.73
C GLY A 291 -12.70 10.51 15.06
N TYR A 292 -12.48 9.22 15.34
CA TYR A 292 -12.84 8.63 16.63
C TYR A 292 -12.14 9.33 17.81
N ALA A 293 -10.84 9.64 17.67
CA ALA A 293 -10.10 10.36 18.71
C ALA A 293 -10.70 11.76 19.00
N TYR A 294 -11.13 12.48 17.97
CA TYR A 294 -11.82 13.76 18.11
C TYR A 294 -13.16 13.61 18.86
N THR A 295 -13.94 12.55 18.59
CA THR A 295 -15.20 12.30 19.32
C THR A 295 -14.97 11.99 20.80
N GLN A 296 -13.77 11.54 21.17
CA GLN A 296 -13.34 11.28 22.55
C GLN A 296 -12.67 12.50 23.20
N GLY A 297 -12.75 13.69 22.61
CA GLY A 297 -12.23 14.94 23.18
C GLY A 297 -10.72 15.13 23.07
N ILE A 298 -10.01 14.34 22.24
CA ILE A 298 -8.57 14.54 22.01
C ILE A 298 -8.35 15.75 21.11
N SER A 299 -7.51 16.68 21.57
CA SER A 299 -7.15 17.86 20.78
C SER A 299 -6.29 17.50 19.55
N GLY A 300 -6.45 18.27 18.47
CA GLY A 300 -5.65 18.05 17.25
C GLY A 300 -4.14 18.15 17.45
N SER A 301 -3.69 18.98 18.39
CA SER A 301 -2.28 19.10 18.74
C SER A 301 -1.73 17.83 19.39
N LEU A 302 -2.47 17.23 20.32
CA LEU A 302 -2.10 15.94 20.94
C LEU A 302 -2.10 14.82 19.91
N LEU A 303 -3.10 14.79 19.03
CA LEU A 303 -3.18 13.81 17.96
C LEU A 303 -1.97 13.90 17.01
N SER A 304 -1.59 15.11 16.61
CA SER A 304 -0.39 15.35 15.78
C SER A 304 0.89 14.87 16.47
N LEU A 305 1.00 15.05 17.79
CA LEU A 305 2.11 14.52 18.58
C LEU A 305 2.14 12.98 18.56
N LEU A 306 0.99 12.34 18.76
CA LEU A 306 0.86 10.88 18.71
C LEU A 306 1.21 10.32 17.32
N MET A 307 0.81 11.01 16.24
CA MET A 307 1.22 10.67 14.88
C MET A 307 2.73 10.77 14.70
N GLY A 308 3.37 11.80 15.24
CA GLY A 308 4.82 11.94 15.23
C GLY A 308 5.54 10.80 15.96
N VAL A 309 5.06 10.43 17.16
CA VAL A 309 5.60 9.29 17.92
C VAL A 309 5.40 7.98 17.15
N SER A 310 4.25 7.80 16.51
CA SER A 310 3.95 6.64 15.66
C SER A 310 4.90 6.52 14.47
N ALA A 311 5.32 7.63 13.88
CA ALA A 311 6.32 7.62 12.82
C ALA A 311 7.70 7.16 13.32
N ILE A 312 8.11 7.63 14.50
CA ILE A 312 9.37 7.21 15.12
C ILE A 312 9.36 5.70 15.42
N THR A 313 8.28 5.16 15.97
CA THR A 313 8.14 3.71 16.20
C THR A 313 8.15 2.92 14.89
N GLY A 314 7.56 3.45 13.83
CA GLY A 314 7.66 2.89 12.49
C GLY A 314 9.11 2.81 11.99
N LEU A 315 9.89 3.87 12.14
CA LEU A 315 11.32 3.87 11.81
C LEU A 315 12.09 2.84 12.65
N MET A 316 11.78 2.69 13.94
CA MET A 316 12.35 1.66 14.81
C MET A 316 12.06 0.25 14.26
N GLY A 317 10.87 0.00 13.72
CA GLY A 317 10.52 -1.26 13.07
C GLY A 317 11.44 -1.60 11.90
N THR A 318 11.84 -0.62 11.09
CA THR A 318 12.78 -0.84 9.98
C THR A 318 14.21 -1.17 10.47
N VAL A 319 14.62 -0.59 11.60
CA VAL A 319 15.91 -0.91 12.25
C VAL A 319 15.85 -2.32 12.86
N MET A 320 14.74 -2.65 13.52
CA MET A 320 14.50 -3.98 14.08
C MET A 320 14.59 -5.07 12.99
N PHE A 321 13.94 -4.86 11.84
CA PHE A 321 14.03 -5.77 10.69
C PHE A 321 15.47 -6.07 10.30
N THR A 322 16.30 -5.04 10.12
CA THR A 322 17.70 -5.23 9.69
C THR A 322 18.53 -5.99 10.72
N LYS A 323 18.32 -5.76 12.02
CA LYS A 323 18.99 -6.47 13.11
C LYS A 323 18.53 -7.92 13.24
N LEU A 324 17.21 -8.14 13.28
CA LEU A 324 16.63 -9.50 13.43
C LEU A 324 16.98 -10.39 12.24
N ARG A 325 16.92 -9.83 11.02
CA ARG A 325 17.29 -10.58 9.82
C ARG A 325 18.75 -11.05 9.84
N LYS A 326 19.66 -10.22 10.34
CA LYS A 326 21.07 -10.58 10.52
C LYS A 326 21.26 -11.69 11.55
N ALA A 327 20.50 -11.66 12.65
CA ALA A 327 20.64 -12.59 13.77
C ALA A 327 19.91 -13.92 13.52
N TYR A 328 18.69 -13.88 13.02
CA TYR A 328 17.78 -15.04 12.99
C TYR A 328 17.37 -15.48 11.57
N GLY A 329 17.78 -14.75 10.54
CA GLY A 329 17.36 -15.00 9.15
C GLY A 329 15.95 -14.48 8.84
N LEU A 330 15.58 -14.48 7.54
CA LEU A 330 14.41 -13.77 7.04
C LEU A 330 13.08 -14.37 7.56
N VAL A 331 12.91 -15.69 7.48
CA VAL A 331 11.66 -16.36 7.90
C VAL A 331 11.40 -16.21 9.40
N ASN A 332 12.44 -16.34 10.25
CA ASN A 332 12.28 -16.17 11.69
C ASN A 332 12.02 -14.71 12.07
N THR A 333 12.60 -13.75 11.33
CA THR A 333 12.29 -12.32 11.51
C THR A 333 10.81 -12.05 11.35
N GLY A 334 10.18 -12.63 10.33
CA GLY A 334 8.73 -12.49 10.14
C GLY A 334 7.92 -13.10 11.29
N ILE A 335 8.32 -14.26 11.82
CA ILE A 335 7.65 -14.87 12.98
C ILE A 335 7.72 -13.94 14.21
N ILE A 336 8.92 -13.44 14.52
CA ILE A 336 9.14 -12.54 15.67
C ILE A 336 8.34 -11.24 15.50
N SER A 337 8.37 -10.66 14.31
CA SER A 337 7.63 -9.44 13.99
C SER A 337 6.12 -9.65 14.08
N SER A 338 5.61 -10.80 13.61
CA SER A 338 4.19 -11.17 13.73
C SER A 338 3.76 -11.31 15.19
N CYS A 339 4.54 -12.01 16.01
CA CYS A 339 4.26 -12.16 17.43
C CYS A 339 4.25 -10.81 18.13
N LEU A 340 5.25 -9.98 17.88
CA LEU A 340 5.31 -8.62 18.46
C LEU A 340 4.10 -7.77 18.05
N HIS A 341 3.73 -7.81 16.77
CA HIS A 341 2.58 -7.07 16.26
C HIS A 341 1.29 -7.50 16.96
N LEU A 342 1.02 -8.81 17.02
CA LEU A 342 -0.16 -9.35 17.69
C LEU A 342 -0.19 -9.03 19.20
N CYS A 343 0.95 -9.16 19.90
CA CYS A 343 1.02 -8.80 21.31
C CYS A 343 0.67 -7.33 21.58
N CYS A 344 1.15 -6.42 20.71
CA CYS A 344 0.80 -5.00 20.84
C CYS A 344 -0.68 -4.74 20.52
N LEU A 345 -1.25 -5.43 19.54
CA LEU A 345 -2.68 -5.30 19.20
C LEU A 345 -3.63 -5.81 20.27
N LEU A 346 -3.18 -6.70 21.17
CA LEU A 346 -3.98 -7.09 22.34
C LEU A 346 -4.31 -5.87 23.23
N LEU A 347 -3.44 -4.85 23.29
CA LEU A 347 -3.77 -3.61 23.99
C LEU A 347 -4.95 -2.88 23.35
N CYS A 348 -5.06 -2.91 22.00
CA CYS A 348 -6.20 -2.35 21.30
C CYS A 348 -7.49 -3.13 21.60
N VAL A 349 -7.41 -4.45 21.72
CA VAL A 349 -8.57 -5.27 22.15
C VAL A 349 -8.93 -4.95 23.60
N CYS A 350 -7.96 -4.86 24.50
CA CYS A 350 -8.21 -4.48 25.89
C CYS A 350 -8.85 -3.09 26.00
N SER A 351 -8.50 -2.14 25.12
CA SER A 351 -9.09 -0.80 25.11
C SER A 351 -10.60 -0.82 24.87
N VAL A 352 -11.10 -1.78 24.09
CA VAL A 352 -12.54 -1.91 23.80
C VAL A 352 -13.35 -2.23 25.05
N PHE A 353 -12.78 -2.98 25.99
CA PHE A 353 -13.43 -3.39 27.24
C PHE A 353 -13.02 -2.52 28.44
N ALA A 354 -12.15 -1.52 28.24
CA ALA A 354 -11.69 -0.65 29.30
C ALA A 354 -12.71 0.44 29.66
N PRO A 355 -12.70 0.96 30.89
CA PRO A 355 -13.53 2.10 31.29
C PRO A 355 -13.32 3.30 30.35
N GLY A 356 -14.42 3.95 29.95
CA GLY A 356 -14.40 5.07 29.00
C GLY A 356 -14.50 4.63 27.52
N SER A 357 -14.68 3.34 27.26
CA SER A 357 -15.03 2.86 25.91
C SER A 357 -16.52 3.18 25.61
N PRO A 358 -16.84 3.81 24.48
CA PRO A 358 -18.23 4.08 24.09
C PRO A 358 -18.96 2.81 23.61
N MET A 359 -18.31 1.65 23.62
CA MET A 359 -18.88 0.41 23.12
C MET A 359 -20.00 -0.09 24.02
N ASP A 360 -21.21 -0.24 23.46
CA ASP A 360 -22.31 -0.91 24.13
C ASP A 360 -22.17 -2.43 23.97
N LEU A 361 -21.78 -3.11 25.07
CA LEU A 361 -21.59 -4.56 25.09
C LEU A 361 -22.86 -5.32 24.74
N ARG A 362 -24.04 -4.70 24.88
CA ARG A 362 -25.35 -5.29 24.54
C ARG A 362 -25.50 -5.55 23.05
N LEU A 363 -24.74 -4.85 22.20
CA LEU A 363 -24.71 -5.09 20.75
C LEU A 363 -24.00 -6.40 20.36
N LEU A 364 -23.14 -6.93 21.22
CA LEU A 364 -22.49 -8.24 21.00
C LEU A 364 -23.33 -9.41 21.56
N MET A 365 -24.23 -9.16 22.48
CA MET A 365 -25.03 -10.19 23.15
C MET A 365 -26.16 -10.82 22.32
N PRO A 366 -26.79 -10.21 21.29
CA PRO A 366 -27.85 -10.89 20.54
C PRO A 366 -27.36 -12.17 19.85
N PHE A 367 -26.07 -12.36 19.68
CA PHE A 367 -25.52 -13.62 19.15
C PHE A 367 -25.29 -14.70 20.22
N LEU A 368 -25.31 -14.35 21.50
CA LEU A 368 -25.16 -15.30 22.62
C LEU A 368 -26.48 -15.65 23.31
N ASP A 369 -27.49 -14.77 23.22
CA ASP A 369 -28.81 -14.95 23.85
C ASP A 369 -29.89 -15.51 22.91
N ALA A 370 -29.54 -16.29 21.92
CA ALA A 370 -30.51 -16.98 21.05
C ALA A 370 -31.43 -17.95 21.80
N ASN A 371 -31.44 -17.97 23.16
CA ASN A 371 -32.26 -18.82 24.02
C ASN A 371 -33.05 -18.09 25.10
N ALA A 372 -33.23 -16.77 25.06
CA ALA A 372 -34.05 -16.05 26.03
C ALA A 372 -35.27 -15.39 25.33
N ASN A 373 -36.43 -15.91 25.66
CA ASN A 373 -37.78 -15.52 25.33
C ASN A 373 -38.01 -14.10 24.79
N SER A 374 -38.61 -14.09 23.60
CA SER A 374 -39.31 -12.99 22.95
C SER A 374 -40.34 -12.30 23.87
N THR A 375 -39.99 -11.09 24.29
CA THR A 375 -41.00 -10.07 24.63
C THR A 375 -40.78 -8.94 23.61
N LEU A 376 -41.71 -8.83 22.68
CA LEU A 376 -41.85 -7.76 21.71
C LEU A 376 -41.96 -6.43 22.46
N VAL A 377 -40.89 -5.65 22.47
CA VAL A 377 -40.99 -4.22 22.72
C VAL A 377 -40.87 -3.56 21.34
N GLU A 378 -42.01 -3.07 20.88
CA GLU A 378 -42.16 -2.27 19.67
C GLU A 378 -41.25 -1.03 19.77
N PRO A 379 -40.39 -0.76 18.81
CA PRO A 379 -39.61 0.48 18.82
C PRO A 379 -40.58 1.61 18.44
N LEU A 380 -40.84 2.51 19.37
CA LEU A 380 -41.43 3.82 19.10
C LEU A 380 -40.59 4.53 18.02
N LEU A 381 -41.13 4.56 16.80
CA LEU A 381 -40.65 5.40 15.71
C LEU A 381 -40.71 6.87 16.18
N PRO A 382 -39.62 7.62 16.13
CA PRO A 382 -39.70 9.06 16.32
C PRO A 382 -40.45 9.67 15.14
N ASP A 383 -41.42 10.49 15.51
CA ASP A 383 -42.37 11.23 14.67
C ASP A 383 -41.66 11.96 13.53
N ARG A 384 -42.10 11.69 12.31
CA ARG A 384 -41.53 12.17 11.04
C ARG A 384 -42.06 13.56 10.68
N SER A 385 -42.04 14.48 11.64
CA SER A 385 -42.43 15.86 11.40
C SER A 385 -41.36 16.83 11.88
N SER A 386 -40.74 17.49 10.90
CA SER A 386 -39.80 18.60 10.95
C SER A 386 -38.35 18.32 10.63
N ILE A 387 -38.10 17.81 9.41
CA ILE A 387 -36.78 18.09 8.78
C ILE A 387 -36.94 19.41 8.04
N HIS A 388 -36.67 20.50 8.74
CA HIS A 388 -36.47 21.81 8.15
C HIS A 388 -35.05 21.83 7.56
N TRP A 389 -34.92 21.79 6.24
CA TRP A 389 -33.67 22.02 5.54
C TRP A 389 -33.36 23.52 5.63
N THR A 390 -32.67 23.93 6.67
CA THR A 390 -32.00 25.22 6.70
C THR A 390 -30.58 25.04 6.19
N ASN A 391 -30.20 25.84 5.19
CA ASN A 391 -28.85 26.05 4.69
C ASN A 391 -27.94 26.51 5.83
N ASN A 392 -27.37 25.59 6.59
CA ASN A 392 -26.33 25.91 7.55
C ASN A 392 -25.14 24.97 7.32
N THR A 393 -24.09 25.55 6.79
CA THR A 393 -22.71 25.14 6.96
C THR A 393 -22.54 24.51 8.35
N VAL A 394 -22.38 23.19 8.39
CA VAL A 394 -21.90 22.54 9.60
C VAL A 394 -20.41 22.86 9.71
N LEU A 395 -20.13 24.02 10.27
CA LEU A 395 -18.87 24.31 10.91
C LEU A 395 -18.70 23.26 12.03
N PHE A 396 -17.57 22.61 12.08
CA PHE A 396 -17.14 21.74 13.18
C PHE A 396 -17.04 22.48 14.54
N GLU A 397 -17.58 23.68 14.61
CA GLU A 397 -17.45 24.60 15.75
C GLU A 397 -18.55 24.48 16.82
N ASN A 398 -19.63 23.70 16.56
CA ASN A 398 -20.72 23.51 17.53
C ASN A 398 -21.09 22.03 17.67
N MET A 399 -20.13 21.17 18.01
CA MET A 399 -20.49 20.00 18.82
C MET A 399 -20.79 20.46 20.24
N PRO A 400 -21.88 20.00 20.86
CA PRO A 400 -22.17 20.31 22.26
C PRO A 400 -20.95 19.87 23.08
N SER A 401 -20.29 20.83 23.70
CA SER A 401 -19.27 20.63 24.74
C SER A 401 -19.99 19.96 25.93
N GLY A 402 -19.99 18.62 25.96
CA GLY A 402 -20.70 17.96 27.02
C GLY A 402 -20.72 16.45 26.93
N MET A 403 -19.57 15.82 26.77
CA MET A 403 -19.28 14.50 27.31
C MET A 403 -17.78 14.38 27.41
N GLU A 404 -17.20 14.91 28.48
CA GLU A 404 -15.88 14.43 28.88
C GLU A 404 -16.03 12.93 29.15
N PRO A 405 -15.23 12.07 28.52
CA PRO A 405 -15.31 10.65 28.78
C PRO A 405 -15.04 10.39 30.26
N ASP A 406 -15.82 9.55 30.89
CA ASP A 406 -15.68 9.17 32.29
C ASP A 406 -14.28 8.64 32.63
N SER A 407 -13.52 8.22 31.62
CA SER A 407 -12.14 7.75 31.73
C SER A 407 -11.39 7.78 30.41
N TYR A 408 -10.17 8.24 30.41
CA TYR A 408 -9.27 8.22 29.25
C TYR A 408 -8.50 6.89 29.07
N ILE A 409 -8.74 5.89 29.93
CA ILE A 409 -7.98 4.62 29.93
C ILE A 409 -8.16 3.89 28.59
N SER A 410 -9.38 3.81 28.07
CA SER A 410 -9.66 3.15 26.80
C SER A 410 -8.84 3.74 25.66
N ILE A 411 -8.85 5.05 25.51
CA ILE A 411 -8.18 5.71 24.38
C ILE A 411 -6.65 5.70 24.53
N ILE A 412 -6.13 5.77 25.76
CA ILE A 412 -4.69 5.61 26.02
C ILE A 412 -4.23 4.22 25.62
N LEU A 413 -4.96 3.17 26.00
CA LEU A 413 -4.64 1.79 25.62
C LEU A 413 -4.70 1.60 24.11
N LEU A 414 -5.70 2.19 23.44
CA LEU A 414 -5.84 2.14 21.98
C LEU A 414 -4.61 2.73 21.29
N PHE A 415 -4.25 3.98 21.62
CA PHE A 415 -3.11 4.64 20.98
C PHE A 415 -1.78 4.00 21.35
N LEU A 416 -1.61 3.55 22.59
CA LEU A 416 -0.41 2.81 22.99
C LEU A 416 -0.26 1.53 22.16
N GLY A 417 -1.37 0.79 21.97
CA GLY A 417 -1.41 -0.40 21.15
C GLY A 417 -1.07 -0.12 19.69
N VAL A 418 -1.73 0.86 19.06
CA VAL A 418 -1.50 1.25 17.66
C VAL A 418 -0.06 1.73 17.44
N ILE A 419 0.48 2.57 18.33
CA ILE A 419 1.83 3.14 18.20
C ILE A 419 2.89 2.04 18.33
N THR A 420 2.77 1.17 19.33
CA THR A 420 3.76 0.09 19.55
C THR A 420 3.66 -1.01 18.50
N ALA A 421 2.45 -1.31 18.01
CA ALA A 421 2.21 -2.28 16.96
C ALA A 421 2.95 -1.93 15.64
N ARG A 422 3.19 -0.65 15.37
CA ARG A 422 3.92 -0.21 14.18
C ARG A 422 5.34 -0.77 14.06
N ILE A 423 6.00 -1.06 15.17
CA ILE A 423 7.32 -1.69 15.16
C ILE A 423 7.25 -3.08 14.52
N GLY A 424 6.29 -3.90 14.96
CA GLY A 424 6.04 -5.22 14.40
C GLY A 424 5.55 -5.18 12.96
N LEU A 425 4.61 -4.27 12.65
CA LEU A 425 4.02 -4.09 11.33
C LEU A 425 5.09 -3.81 10.26
N TRP A 426 5.92 -2.79 10.45
CA TRP A 426 6.91 -2.40 9.45
C TRP A 426 8.06 -3.40 9.31
N SER A 427 8.42 -4.10 10.40
CA SER A 427 9.38 -5.20 10.32
C SER A 427 8.80 -6.39 9.55
N PHE A 428 7.52 -6.70 9.73
CA PHE A 428 6.81 -7.76 9.01
C PHE A 428 6.64 -7.43 7.53
N ASP A 429 6.19 -6.21 7.20
CA ASP A 429 6.03 -5.74 5.82
C ASP A 429 7.34 -5.86 5.02
N LEU A 430 8.46 -5.38 5.59
CA LEU A 430 9.78 -5.52 4.97
C LEU A 430 10.19 -6.99 4.80
N THR A 431 9.84 -7.84 5.74
CA THR A 431 10.14 -9.28 5.66
C THR A 431 9.40 -9.91 4.48
N VAL A 432 8.10 -9.68 4.35
CA VAL A 432 7.30 -10.25 3.26
C VAL A 432 7.70 -9.65 1.92
N THR A 433 7.93 -8.35 1.87
CA THR A 433 8.45 -7.67 0.67
C THR A 433 9.75 -8.33 0.18
N GLN A 434 10.69 -8.58 1.07
CA GLN A 434 11.94 -9.24 0.69
C GLN A 434 11.75 -10.70 0.30
N LEU A 435 10.83 -11.44 0.97
CA LEU A 435 10.49 -12.81 0.59
C LEU A 435 9.94 -12.87 -0.85
N LEU A 436 9.05 -11.95 -1.22
CA LEU A 436 8.56 -11.85 -2.58
C LEU A 436 9.68 -11.56 -3.58
N GLN A 437 10.58 -10.62 -3.26
CA GLN A 437 11.70 -10.26 -4.13
C GLN A 437 12.73 -11.40 -4.31
N GLU A 438 12.97 -12.22 -3.27
CA GLU A 438 13.97 -13.31 -3.30
C GLU A 438 13.45 -14.59 -3.95
N ASN A 439 12.15 -14.86 -3.89
CA ASN A 439 11.59 -16.17 -4.29
C ASN A 439 10.82 -16.15 -5.62
N ILE A 440 10.53 -14.97 -6.17
CA ILE A 440 9.82 -14.86 -7.44
C ILE A 440 10.82 -14.80 -8.59
N CYS A 441 10.57 -15.60 -9.63
CA CYS A 441 11.35 -15.57 -10.87
C CYS A 441 11.31 -14.19 -11.51
N GLU A 442 12.39 -13.78 -12.13
CA GLU A 442 12.53 -12.47 -12.76
C GLU A 442 11.49 -12.25 -13.87
N SER A 443 11.15 -13.31 -14.61
CA SER A 443 10.16 -13.27 -15.70
C SER A 443 8.71 -13.07 -15.26
N GLU A 444 8.36 -13.35 -14.00
CA GLU A 444 7.00 -13.24 -13.46
C GLU A 444 6.91 -12.18 -12.34
N ARG A 445 8.00 -11.47 -12.07
CA ARG A 445 8.09 -10.56 -10.93
C ARG A 445 7.11 -9.39 -11.01
N GLY A 446 6.92 -8.82 -12.18
CA GLY A 446 5.96 -7.76 -12.41
C GLY A 446 4.52 -8.23 -12.21
N VAL A 447 4.14 -9.32 -12.87
CA VAL A 447 2.80 -9.90 -12.76
C VAL A 447 2.44 -10.24 -11.32
N VAL A 448 3.32 -10.95 -10.61
CA VAL A 448 3.08 -11.37 -9.23
C VAL A 448 2.97 -10.16 -8.29
N ASN A 449 3.81 -9.14 -8.43
CA ASN A 449 3.71 -7.91 -7.64
C ASN A 449 2.50 -7.06 -8.04
N GLY A 450 2.08 -7.06 -9.30
CA GLY A 450 0.85 -6.44 -9.76
C GLY A 450 -0.38 -7.03 -9.09
N VAL A 451 -0.47 -8.38 -9.07
CA VAL A 451 -1.55 -9.09 -8.36
C VAL A 451 -1.47 -8.84 -6.84
N GLN A 452 -0.27 -8.79 -6.24
CA GLN A 452 -0.12 -8.44 -4.84
C GLN A 452 -0.68 -7.04 -4.54
N SER A 453 -0.43 -6.06 -5.41
CA SER A 453 -1.02 -4.73 -5.30
C SER A 453 -2.55 -4.78 -5.41
N SER A 454 -3.08 -5.53 -6.37
CA SER A 454 -4.54 -5.76 -6.51
C SER A 454 -5.14 -6.35 -5.24
N MET A 455 -4.48 -7.32 -4.60
CA MET A 455 -4.93 -7.90 -3.32
C MET A 455 -4.91 -6.89 -2.17
N ASN A 456 -3.87 -6.06 -2.09
CA ASN A 456 -3.81 -5.02 -1.08
C ASN A 456 -4.97 -4.03 -1.22
N TYR A 457 -5.25 -3.57 -2.45
CA TYR A 457 -6.38 -2.67 -2.72
C TYR A 457 -7.75 -3.35 -2.51
N LEU A 458 -7.87 -4.65 -2.76
CA LEU A 458 -9.09 -5.40 -2.42
C LEU A 458 -9.34 -5.41 -0.91
N MET A 459 -8.31 -5.64 -0.12
CA MET A 459 -8.40 -5.65 1.34
C MET A 459 -8.67 -4.24 1.90
N ASP A 460 -8.08 -3.22 1.29
CA ASP A 460 -8.35 -1.81 1.61
C ASP A 460 -9.80 -1.43 1.28
N LEU A 461 -10.34 -1.91 0.16
CA LEU A 461 -11.75 -1.73 -0.18
C LEU A 461 -12.68 -2.37 0.86
N LEU A 462 -12.36 -3.59 1.33
CA LEU A 462 -13.10 -4.24 2.41
C LEU A 462 -13.07 -3.42 3.71
N HIS A 463 -11.93 -2.79 4.02
CA HIS A 463 -11.82 -1.85 5.13
C HIS A 463 -12.83 -0.69 5.00
N PHE A 464 -12.91 -0.03 3.84
CA PHE A 464 -13.90 1.04 3.63
C PHE A 464 -15.34 0.54 3.75
N ILE A 465 -15.68 -0.62 3.20
CA ILE A 465 -17.00 -1.23 3.33
C ILE A 465 -17.34 -1.48 4.81
N MET A 466 -16.40 -2.01 5.58
CA MET A 466 -16.55 -2.27 7.00
C MET A 466 -16.86 -0.98 7.77
N VAL A 467 -16.17 0.11 7.48
CA VAL A 467 -16.36 1.42 8.12
C VAL A 467 -17.72 2.03 7.74
N ILE A 468 -18.09 1.99 6.45
CA ILE A 468 -19.38 2.49 5.97
C ILE A 468 -20.54 1.74 6.64
N SER A 469 -20.37 0.45 6.92
CA SER A 469 -21.40 -0.38 7.57
C SER A 469 -21.59 -0.05 9.07
N ALA A 470 -20.60 0.60 9.69
CA ALA A 470 -20.64 0.90 11.13
C ALA A 470 -20.07 2.32 11.43
N PRO A 471 -20.73 3.39 10.95
CA PRO A 471 -20.19 4.75 10.99
C PRO A 471 -20.25 5.42 12.37
N GLN A 472 -20.98 4.84 13.33
CA GLN A 472 -21.19 5.44 14.65
C GLN A 472 -19.98 5.14 15.58
N PRO A 473 -19.57 6.10 16.43
CA PRO A 473 -18.46 5.90 17.39
C PRO A 473 -18.67 4.70 18.34
N GLN A 474 -19.94 4.37 18.65
CA GLN A 474 -20.31 3.22 19.48
C GLN A 474 -19.92 1.88 18.85
N HIS A 475 -19.87 1.80 17.52
CA HIS A 475 -19.47 0.61 16.78
C HIS A 475 -17.96 0.48 16.58
N PHE A 476 -17.18 1.52 16.92
CA PHE A 476 -15.74 1.53 16.71
C PHE A 476 -15.02 0.34 17.38
N GLY A 477 -15.47 -0.05 18.59
CA GLY A 477 -14.95 -1.23 19.27
C GLY A 477 -15.13 -2.54 18.48
N ILE A 478 -16.26 -2.70 17.79
CA ILE A 478 -16.49 -3.86 16.91
C ILE A 478 -15.54 -3.83 15.73
N LEU A 479 -15.31 -2.65 15.11
CA LEU A 479 -14.36 -2.47 14.02
C LEU A 479 -12.94 -2.82 14.45
N VAL A 480 -12.53 -2.45 15.67
CA VAL A 480 -11.24 -2.83 16.27
C VAL A 480 -11.10 -4.35 16.36
N ILE A 481 -12.12 -5.04 16.90
CA ILE A 481 -12.11 -6.50 17.04
C ILE A 481 -12.01 -7.19 15.67
N ILE A 482 -12.84 -6.78 14.71
CA ILE A 482 -12.83 -7.31 13.34
C ILE A 482 -11.45 -7.09 12.70
N SER A 483 -10.87 -5.90 12.83
CA SER A 483 -9.53 -5.59 12.32
C SER A 483 -8.47 -6.51 12.91
N VAL A 484 -8.49 -6.74 14.22
CA VAL A 484 -7.54 -7.65 14.88
C VAL A 484 -7.73 -9.09 14.41
N LEU A 485 -8.96 -9.53 14.14
CA LEU A 485 -9.23 -10.87 13.57
C LEU A 485 -8.65 -11.00 12.16
N PHE A 486 -8.82 -9.99 11.28
CA PHE A 486 -8.21 -9.99 9.95
C PHE A 486 -6.69 -10.04 10.03
N ILE A 487 -6.07 -9.20 10.86
CA ILE A 487 -4.62 -9.18 11.08
C ILE A 487 -4.13 -10.53 11.62
N THR A 488 -4.84 -11.12 12.58
CA THR A 488 -4.50 -12.44 13.15
C THR A 488 -4.58 -13.52 12.08
N THR A 489 -5.58 -13.47 11.19
CA THR A 489 -5.70 -14.37 10.05
C THR A 489 -4.50 -14.21 9.11
N GLY A 490 -4.10 -12.97 8.80
CA GLY A 490 -2.93 -12.69 7.97
C GLY A 490 -1.65 -13.26 8.57
N HIS A 491 -1.41 -13.05 9.87
CA HIS A 491 -0.25 -13.63 10.56
C HIS A 491 -0.31 -15.15 10.64
N THR A 492 -1.50 -15.73 10.79
CA THR A 492 -1.68 -17.20 10.74
C THR A 492 -1.27 -17.77 9.38
N MET A 493 -1.66 -17.11 8.28
CA MET A 493 -1.20 -17.49 6.94
C MET A 493 0.33 -17.45 6.83
N TYR A 494 0.95 -16.41 7.39
CA TYR A 494 2.40 -16.33 7.43
C TYR A 494 3.04 -17.46 8.26
N PHE A 495 2.49 -17.82 9.41
CA PHE A 495 2.97 -18.95 10.20
C PHE A 495 2.86 -20.28 9.44
N LEU A 496 1.79 -20.48 8.68
CA LEU A 496 1.64 -21.66 7.81
C LEU A 496 2.74 -21.69 6.72
N TYR A 497 3.01 -20.54 6.09
CA TYR A 497 4.12 -20.39 5.16
C TYR A 497 5.45 -20.73 5.83
N ALA A 498 5.74 -20.14 6.99
CA ALA A 498 7.00 -20.35 7.70
C ALA A 498 7.19 -21.82 8.12
N ARG A 499 6.11 -22.49 8.51
CA ARG A 499 6.10 -23.94 8.78
C ARG A 499 6.45 -24.77 7.53
N LYS A 500 5.83 -24.42 6.39
CA LYS A 500 6.11 -25.08 5.11
C LYS A 500 7.56 -24.84 4.67
N ALA A 501 8.06 -23.62 4.81
CA ALA A 501 9.42 -23.23 4.44
C ALA A 501 10.47 -23.98 5.29
N LYS A 502 10.24 -24.14 6.59
CA LYS A 502 11.14 -24.87 7.49
C LYS A 502 11.14 -26.40 7.28
N ARG A 503 10.09 -26.96 6.70
CA ARG A 503 9.99 -28.41 6.39
C ARG A 503 10.70 -28.80 5.09
N LYS A 504 10.96 -27.86 4.17
CA LYS A 504 11.73 -28.15 2.96
C LYS A 504 13.19 -28.43 3.36
N PRO A 505 13.78 -29.58 2.96
CA PRO A 505 15.15 -29.90 3.28
C PRO A 505 16.10 -28.84 2.71
N ALA A 506 17.16 -28.49 3.46
CA ALA A 506 18.11 -27.42 3.15
C ALA A 506 18.87 -27.56 1.81
N GLY A 507 18.70 -28.68 1.10
CA GLY A 507 19.35 -28.97 -0.19
C GLY A 507 18.65 -28.37 -1.43
N LEU A 508 17.43 -27.83 -1.32
CA LEU A 508 16.69 -27.27 -2.46
C LEU A 508 16.76 -25.73 -2.58
N TRP A 509 17.47 -25.07 -1.68
CA TRP A 509 17.72 -23.62 -1.80
C TRP A 509 19.03 -23.38 -2.54
N PRO A 510 19.05 -22.66 -3.68
CA PRO A 510 20.26 -22.47 -4.50
C PRO A 510 21.42 -21.72 -3.82
N SER A 511 21.29 -21.31 -2.56
CA SER A 511 22.17 -20.25 -2.00
C SER A 511 23.11 -20.68 -0.88
N ALA A 512 23.08 -21.93 -0.41
CA ALA A 512 23.96 -22.36 0.70
C ALA A 512 25.38 -22.74 0.24
N LYS A 513 25.59 -23.09 -1.03
CA LYS A 513 26.90 -23.58 -1.52
C LYS A 513 27.86 -22.49 -2.00
N VAL A 514 27.39 -21.26 -2.24
CA VAL A 514 28.27 -20.17 -2.75
C VAL A 514 29.05 -19.48 -1.61
N GLN A 515 28.54 -19.51 -0.38
CA GLN A 515 29.20 -18.83 0.74
C GLN A 515 30.37 -19.63 1.34
N GLU A 516 30.40 -20.94 1.17
CA GLU A 516 31.49 -21.78 1.69
C GLU A 516 32.70 -21.80 0.75
N GLN A 517 32.47 -21.67 -0.57
CA GLN A 517 33.55 -21.60 -1.56
C GLN A 517 34.29 -20.27 -1.59
N THR A 518 33.62 -19.16 -1.24
CA THR A 518 34.28 -17.85 -1.16
C THR A 518 35.11 -17.68 0.11
N ARG A 519 34.82 -18.45 1.16
CA ARG A 519 35.60 -18.45 2.41
C ARG A 519 36.86 -19.27 2.33
N THR A 520 36.92 -20.25 1.43
CA THR A 520 38.11 -21.11 1.20
C THR A 520 39.09 -20.55 0.17
N GLN A 521 38.74 -19.49 -0.54
CA GLN A 521 39.63 -18.83 -1.50
C GLN A 521 40.28 -17.53 -0.97
N VAL A 522 40.02 -17.14 0.27
CA VAL A 522 40.56 -15.93 0.91
C VAL A 522 41.42 -16.28 2.16
N ASN A 523 41.70 -17.57 2.40
CA ASN A 523 42.73 -18.01 3.38
C ASN A 523 43.92 -18.63 2.67
#